data_7db46bf83aa5b3b01ccac6d9268ebdff
#
_entry.id   7db46bf83aa5b3b01ccac6d9268ebdff
#
_cell.length_a   1.000
_cell.length_b   1.000
_cell.length_c   1.000
_cell.angle_alpha   90.00
_cell.angle_beta   90.00
_cell.angle_gamma   90.00
#
_symmetry.space_group_name_H-M   'P 1'
#
loop_
_entity.id
_entity.type
_entity.pdbx_description
1 polymer ?
#
loop_
_entity_poly.entity_id
_entity_poly.type
_entity_poly.pdbx_seq_one_letter_code
_entity_poly.pdbx_strand_id
1 'polypeptide(L)'
;MYKRQVYLASFLGYATHGLIDSGTSYGTMLFWPFSDVRVSWSNISIIDPLFTIPILILVVIAMSKRQKIFSFLAIGWIFFYFSLGFIQYERTYSAAAELAQSRGHNPDRLTLKPSFGNLILWKSIYQNENKFYVDAIRTVQSTTICPGESIEEFNYEKHLPDLKKDTQQAIDIERFRWFAQDYLGL
;
A
#
# COMPACT_ATOMS: atom_id res chain seq x y z
N MET A 1 32.50 -12.59 -20.29
CA MET A 1 32.13 -12.56 -18.86
C MET A 1 31.16 -11.40 -18.54
N TYR A 2 31.40 -10.20 -19.01
CA TYR A 2 30.59 -9.01 -18.72
C TYR A 2 29.09 -9.15 -19.08
N LYS A 3 28.74 -9.70 -20.25
CA LYS A 3 27.35 -9.85 -20.70
C LYS A 3 26.50 -10.72 -19.75
N ARG A 4 27.07 -11.82 -19.21
CA ARG A 4 26.39 -12.70 -18.28
C ARG A 4 26.09 -12.01 -16.93
N GLN A 5 27.02 -11.19 -16.46
CA GLN A 5 26.84 -10.41 -15.20
C GLN A 5 25.74 -9.38 -15.34
N VAL A 6 25.70 -8.64 -16.45
CA VAL A 6 24.65 -7.67 -16.75
C VAL A 6 23.30 -8.36 -16.85
N TYR A 7 23.21 -9.48 -17.56
CA TYR A 7 21.98 -10.25 -17.67
C TYR A 7 21.46 -10.72 -16.30
N LEU A 8 22.34 -11.29 -15.47
CA LEU A 8 21.96 -11.75 -14.13
C LEU A 8 21.50 -10.59 -13.22
N ALA A 9 22.21 -9.47 -13.27
CA ALA A 9 21.84 -8.29 -12.48
C ALA A 9 20.46 -7.74 -12.90
N SER A 10 20.22 -7.63 -14.22
CA SER A 10 18.94 -7.18 -14.76
C SER A 10 17.80 -8.16 -14.42
N PHE A 11 18.06 -9.47 -14.54
CA PHE A 11 17.10 -10.50 -14.17
C PHE A 11 16.74 -10.45 -12.69
N LEU A 12 17.73 -10.34 -11.78
CA LEU A 12 17.49 -10.24 -10.36
C LEU A 12 16.72 -8.96 -10.00
N GLY A 13 17.08 -7.83 -10.60
CA GLY A 13 16.35 -6.57 -10.40
C GLY A 13 14.90 -6.67 -10.81
N TYR A 14 14.62 -7.28 -11.97
CA TYR A 14 13.26 -7.48 -12.44
C TYR A 14 12.50 -8.51 -11.58
N ALA A 15 13.12 -9.61 -11.21
CA ALA A 15 12.50 -10.67 -10.40
C ALA A 15 12.13 -10.18 -8.97
N THR A 16 12.90 -9.25 -8.41
CA THR A 16 12.63 -8.69 -7.07
C THR A 16 11.73 -7.46 -7.09
N HIS A 17 11.46 -6.86 -8.24
CA HIS A 17 10.64 -5.66 -8.38
C HIS A 17 9.24 -5.85 -7.77
N GLY A 18 8.55 -6.94 -8.11
CA GLY A 18 7.23 -7.24 -7.59
C GLY A 18 7.16 -7.37 -6.06
N LEU A 19 8.24 -7.82 -5.40
CA LEU A 19 8.30 -7.87 -3.94
C LEU A 19 8.31 -6.46 -3.32
N ILE A 20 9.04 -5.54 -3.91
CA ILE A 20 9.08 -4.14 -3.45
C ILE A 20 7.72 -3.47 -3.69
N ASP A 21 7.11 -3.70 -4.85
CA ASP A 21 5.80 -3.16 -5.18
C ASP A 21 4.70 -3.68 -4.25
N SER A 22 4.82 -4.93 -3.78
CA SER A 22 3.89 -5.49 -2.79
C SER A 22 3.92 -4.77 -1.44
N GLY A 23 4.97 -4.03 -1.14
CA GLY A 23 5.03 -3.14 0.03
C GLY A 23 4.09 -1.94 -0.08
N THR A 24 3.64 -1.59 -1.28
CA THR A 24 2.75 -0.45 -1.51
C THR A 24 1.27 -0.82 -1.34
N SER A 25 0.40 0.21 -1.32
CA SER A 25 -1.05 0.02 -1.12
C SER A 25 -1.79 -0.45 -2.37
N TYR A 26 -1.19 -0.39 -3.55
CA TYR A 26 -1.83 -0.88 -4.76
C TYR A 26 -1.69 -2.40 -4.93
N GLY A 27 -0.61 -2.95 -4.39
CA GLY A 27 -0.32 -4.38 -4.47
C GLY A 27 0.10 -4.86 -5.86
N THR A 28 0.59 -6.08 -5.90
CA THR A 28 1.15 -6.72 -7.08
C THR A 28 0.64 -8.16 -7.18
N MET A 29 0.31 -8.62 -8.37
CA MET A 29 -0.02 -10.02 -8.64
C MET A 29 1.27 -10.87 -8.69
N LEU A 30 1.84 -11.17 -7.51
CA LEU A 30 3.13 -11.88 -7.40
C LEU A 30 3.12 -13.29 -8.02
N PHE A 31 1.95 -13.91 -8.06
CA PHE A 31 1.80 -15.31 -8.47
C PHE A 31 1.18 -15.46 -9.86
N TRP A 32 1.08 -14.34 -10.61
CA TRP A 32 0.60 -14.42 -11.97
C TRP A 32 1.54 -15.29 -12.85
N PRO A 33 1.05 -16.16 -13.75
CA PRO A 33 -0.34 -16.37 -14.20
C PRO A 33 -1.11 -17.43 -13.40
N PHE A 34 -0.58 -17.94 -12.30
CA PHE A 34 -1.21 -19.01 -11.52
C PHE A 34 -2.31 -18.51 -10.58
N SER A 35 -2.24 -17.23 -10.20
CA SER A 35 -3.22 -16.59 -9.32
C SER A 35 -3.31 -15.09 -9.64
N ASP A 36 -4.52 -14.54 -9.57
CA ASP A 36 -4.83 -13.12 -9.74
C ASP A 36 -4.90 -12.36 -8.40
N VAL A 37 -4.55 -13.03 -7.29
CA VAL A 37 -4.50 -12.42 -5.98
C VAL A 37 -3.44 -11.32 -5.94
N ARG A 38 -3.89 -10.12 -5.55
CA ARG A 38 -3.01 -8.96 -5.36
C ARG A 38 -2.46 -8.95 -3.93
N VAL A 39 -1.15 -9.08 -3.82
CA VAL A 39 -0.44 -8.96 -2.53
C VAL A 39 -0.14 -7.48 -2.29
N SER A 40 -0.68 -6.92 -1.20
CA SER A 40 -0.46 -5.54 -0.79
C SER A 40 -0.21 -5.51 0.72
N TRP A 41 1.00 -5.18 1.13
CA TRP A 41 1.35 -5.05 2.54
C TRP A 41 1.06 -3.66 3.09
N SER A 42 0.92 -2.67 2.21
CA SER A 42 0.61 -1.28 2.56
C SER A 42 1.54 -0.68 3.61
N ASN A 43 2.78 -1.12 3.69
CA ASN A 43 3.73 -0.69 4.71
C ASN A 43 4.68 0.42 4.27
N ILE A 44 4.70 0.75 2.98
CA ILE A 44 5.42 1.89 2.42
C ILE A 44 4.56 2.69 1.46
N SER A 45 4.83 3.99 1.34
CA SER A 45 4.19 4.84 0.33
C SER A 45 4.70 4.51 -1.06
N ILE A 46 3.84 4.68 -2.09
CA ILE A 46 4.19 4.44 -3.50
C ILE A 46 5.34 5.35 -3.95
N ILE A 47 5.27 6.61 -3.58
CA ILE A 47 6.35 7.58 -3.79
C ILE A 47 6.83 8.00 -2.41
N ASP A 48 8.00 7.51 -2.03
CA ASP A 48 8.61 7.78 -0.74
C ASP A 48 10.04 8.30 -0.92
N PRO A 49 10.24 9.62 -0.80
CA PRO A 49 11.58 10.21 -0.92
C PRO A 49 12.56 9.72 0.14
N LEU A 50 12.08 9.43 1.37
CA LEU A 50 12.92 8.90 2.45
C LEU A 50 13.39 7.48 2.17
N PHE A 51 12.61 6.70 1.44
CA PHE A 51 13.03 5.39 0.95
C PHE A 51 14.00 5.53 -0.23
N THR A 52 13.64 6.32 -1.23
CA THR A 52 14.29 6.32 -2.54
C THR A 52 15.60 7.10 -2.57
N ILE A 53 15.65 8.29 -1.94
CA ILE A 53 16.84 9.19 -2.02
C ILE A 53 18.07 8.55 -1.37
N PRO A 54 18.04 7.96 -0.17
CA PRO A 54 19.21 7.30 0.41
C PRO A 54 19.72 6.14 -0.45
N ILE A 55 18.83 5.35 -1.05
CA ILE A 55 19.22 4.25 -1.95
C ILE A 55 19.95 4.83 -3.16
N LEU A 56 19.40 5.87 -3.80
CA LEU A 56 20.02 6.51 -4.95
C LEU A 56 21.40 7.05 -4.62
N ILE A 57 21.55 7.75 -3.50
CA ILE A 57 22.85 8.30 -3.05
C ILE A 57 23.83 7.15 -2.83
N LEU A 58 23.46 6.09 -2.13
CA LEU A 58 24.34 4.97 -1.83
C LEU A 58 24.76 4.24 -3.11
N VAL A 59 23.87 4.08 -4.07
CA VAL A 59 24.18 3.47 -5.37
C VAL A 59 25.15 4.34 -6.17
N VAL A 60 24.95 5.65 -6.22
CA VAL A 60 25.86 6.58 -6.90
C VAL A 60 27.25 6.55 -6.26
N ILE A 61 27.33 6.54 -4.93
CA ILE A 61 28.61 6.44 -4.21
C ILE A 61 29.29 5.08 -4.48
N ALA A 62 28.52 3.98 -4.47
CA ALA A 62 29.04 2.64 -4.78
C ALA A 62 29.67 2.59 -6.18
N MET A 63 29.01 3.20 -7.16
CA MET A 63 29.52 3.29 -8.54
C MET A 63 30.77 4.18 -8.64
N SER A 64 30.77 5.33 -8.00
CA SER A 64 31.87 6.30 -8.05
C SER A 64 33.12 5.76 -7.34
N LYS A 65 32.96 5.26 -6.13
CA LYS A 65 34.07 4.74 -5.30
C LYS A 65 34.44 3.29 -5.60
N ARG A 66 33.62 2.57 -6.37
CA ARG A 66 33.78 1.11 -6.67
C ARG A 66 33.91 0.26 -5.41
N GLN A 67 33.23 0.63 -4.33
CA GLN A 67 33.28 -0.06 -3.05
C GLN A 67 31.96 -0.75 -2.77
N LYS A 68 31.98 -2.07 -2.58
CA LYS A 68 30.80 -2.94 -2.35
C LYS A 68 30.04 -2.59 -1.07
N ILE A 69 30.69 -1.98 -0.09
CA ILE A 69 30.07 -1.62 1.19
C ILE A 69 28.83 -0.74 1.01
N PHE A 70 28.88 0.21 0.07
CA PHE A 70 27.73 1.10 -0.18
C PHE A 70 26.54 0.37 -0.80
N SER A 71 26.78 -0.69 -1.59
CA SER A 71 25.71 -1.56 -2.08
C SER A 71 25.05 -2.36 -0.95
N PHE A 72 25.84 -2.88 -0.02
CA PHE A 72 25.30 -3.55 1.18
C PHE A 72 24.53 -2.59 2.08
N LEU A 73 25.01 -1.34 2.23
CA LEU A 73 24.27 -0.31 2.98
C LEU A 73 22.95 0.03 2.30
N ALA A 74 22.88 0.09 0.97
CA ALA A 74 21.64 0.31 0.25
C ALA A 74 20.62 -0.83 0.47
N ILE A 75 21.08 -2.09 0.42
CA ILE A 75 20.26 -3.26 0.74
C ILE A 75 19.80 -3.21 2.21
N GLY A 76 20.71 -2.91 3.14
CA GLY A 76 20.39 -2.75 4.55
C GLY A 76 19.34 -1.67 4.80
N TRP A 77 19.42 -0.55 4.07
CA TRP A 77 18.43 0.51 4.12
C TRP A 77 17.04 0.05 3.68
N ILE A 78 16.95 -0.75 2.61
CA ILE A 78 15.68 -1.32 2.13
C ILE A 78 15.03 -2.14 3.26
N PHE A 79 15.75 -3.10 3.84
CA PHE A 79 15.23 -3.92 4.93
C PHE A 79 14.86 -3.12 6.16
N PHE A 80 15.70 -2.16 6.55
CA PHE A 80 15.44 -1.28 7.69
C PHE A 80 14.13 -0.48 7.48
N TYR A 81 13.97 0.14 6.30
CA TYR A 81 12.81 0.97 6.01
C TYR A 81 11.52 0.16 5.93
N PHE A 82 11.57 -1.03 5.33
CA PHE A 82 10.42 -1.95 5.32
C PHE A 82 10.04 -2.39 6.73
N SER A 83 11.02 -2.72 7.57
CA SER A 83 10.77 -3.10 8.97
C SER A 83 10.14 -1.94 9.76
N LEU A 84 10.62 -0.72 9.55
CA LEU A 84 10.02 0.48 10.13
C LEU A 84 8.58 0.67 9.66
N GLY A 85 8.32 0.45 8.36
CA GLY A 85 6.98 0.51 7.79
C GLY A 85 6.02 -0.49 8.45
N PHE A 86 6.45 -1.73 8.67
CA PHE A 86 5.65 -2.74 9.38
C PHE A 86 5.37 -2.34 10.83
N ILE A 87 6.35 -1.85 11.55
CA ILE A 87 6.16 -1.38 12.94
C ILE A 87 5.14 -0.24 12.98
N GLN A 88 5.25 0.72 12.07
CA GLN A 88 4.31 1.83 12.00
C GLN A 88 2.92 1.38 11.58
N TYR A 89 2.82 0.42 10.66
CA TYR A 89 1.55 -0.19 10.26
C TYR A 89 0.84 -0.80 11.48
N GLU A 90 1.51 -1.65 12.25
CA GLU A 90 0.93 -2.32 13.43
C GLU A 90 0.47 -1.32 14.50
N ARG A 91 1.29 -0.31 14.78
CA ARG A 91 0.92 0.75 15.73
C ARG A 91 -0.32 1.52 15.28
N THR A 92 -0.39 1.84 14.00
CA THR A 92 -1.52 2.56 13.43
C THR A 92 -2.76 1.68 13.33
N TYR A 93 -2.59 0.39 13.06
CA TYR A 93 -3.68 -0.58 13.01
C TYR A 93 -4.35 -0.72 14.37
N SER A 94 -3.57 -0.86 15.44
CA SER A 94 -4.11 -0.91 16.81
C SER A 94 -4.93 0.34 17.14
N ALA A 95 -4.41 1.53 16.81
CA ALA A 95 -5.13 2.78 17.03
C ALA A 95 -6.41 2.90 16.20
N ALA A 96 -6.40 2.43 14.94
CA ALA A 96 -7.57 2.42 14.09
C ALA A 96 -8.65 1.45 14.59
N ALA A 97 -8.24 0.28 15.08
CA ALA A 97 -9.15 -0.71 15.67
C ALA A 97 -9.77 -0.18 16.97
N GLU A 98 -8.99 0.44 17.84
CA GLU A 98 -9.50 1.09 19.07
C GLU A 98 -10.49 2.20 18.74
N LEU A 99 -10.22 3.01 17.71
CA LEU A 99 -11.14 4.05 17.24
C LEU A 99 -12.47 3.46 16.79
N ALA A 100 -12.45 2.40 15.96
CA ALA A 100 -13.66 1.74 15.51
C ALA A 100 -14.48 1.19 16.69
N GLN A 101 -13.82 0.52 17.65
CA GLN A 101 -14.46 0.00 18.85
C GLN A 101 -15.04 1.12 19.73
N SER A 102 -14.37 2.25 19.86
CA SER A 102 -14.89 3.40 20.62
C SER A 102 -16.17 4.00 20.04
N ARG A 103 -16.38 3.80 18.74
CA ARG A 103 -17.62 4.16 18.02
C ARG A 103 -18.72 3.07 18.13
N GLY A 104 -18.44 1.96 18.80
CA GLY A 104 -19.32 0.80 18.86
C GLY A 104 -19.32 -0.04 17.58
N HIS A 105 -18.36 0.14 16.70
CA HIS A 105 -18.21 -0.60 15.46
C HIS A 105 -17.28 -1.80 15.66
N ASN A 106 -17.60 -2.90 15.00
CA ASN A 106 -16.77 -4.10 14.96
C ASN A 106 -16.52 -4.49 13.49
N PRO A 107 -15.62 -3.79 12.79
CA PRO A 107 -15.44 -3.99 11.37
C PRO A 107 -14.78 -5.33 11.07
N ASP A 108 -15.35 -6.08 10.13
CA ASP A 108 -14.74 -7.31 9.59
C ASP A 108 -13.51 -7.00 8.74
N ARG A 109 -13.43 -5.77 8.25
CA ARG A 109 -12.37 -5.32 7.35
C ARG A 109 -11.91 -3.92 7.70
N LEU A 110 -10.62 -3.80 8.02
CA LEU A 110 -9.91 -2.55 8.26
C LEU A 110 -8.64 -2.52 7.42
N THR A 111 -8.45 -1.47 6.65
CA THR A 111 -7.29 -1.28 5.77
C THR A 111 -6.60 0.03 6.09
N LEU A 112 -5.27 -0.02 6.16
CA LEU A 112 -4.44 1.16 6.30
C LEU A 112 -3.69 1.44 5.01
N LYS A 113 -3.53 2.72 4.69
CA LYS A 113 -2.73 3.17 3.54
C LYS A 113 -1.82 4.30 4.00
N PRO A 114 -0.49 4.19 3.87
CA PRO A 114 0.41 5.28 4.22
C PRO A 114 0.16 6.46 3.28
N SER A 115 0.24 7.66 3.83
CA SER A 115 0.13 8.88 3.06
C SER A 115 1.38 9.10 2.21
N PHE A 116 1.25 9.96 1.21
CA PHE A 116 2.32 10.27 0.28
C PHE A 116 3.61 10.69 0.99
N GLY A 117 4.70 10.02 0.66
CA GLY A 117 6.05 10.39 1.03
C GLY A 117 6.44 10.20 2.50
N ASN A 118 5.65 9.45 3.29
CA ASN A 118 5.98 9.26 4.70
C ASN A 118 5.36 7.98 5.32
N LEU A 119 5.90 7.59 6.49
CA LEU A 119 5.40 6.51 7.34
C LEU A 119 4.74 7.04 8.63
N ILE A 120 4.39 8.32 8.69
CA ILE A 120 3.90 8.99 9.88
C ILE A 120 2.40 9.16 9.84
N LEU A 121 1.87 9.57 8.69
CA LEU A 121 0.46 9.82 8.46
C LEU A 121 -0.16 8.69 7.65
N TRP A 122 -1.25 8.16 8.13
CA TRP A 122 -1.95 7.02 7.54
C TRP A 122 -3.41 7.33 7.34
N LYS A 123 -3.97 6.82 6.24
CA LYS A 123 -5.40 6.75 6.03
C LYS A 123 -5.90 5.40 6.54
N SER A 124 -6.86 5.42 7.46
CA SER A 124 -7.62 4.25 7.89
C SER A 124 -8.93 4.21 7.13
N ILE A 125 -9.28 3.05 6.60
CA ILE A 125 -10.57 2.81 5.94
C ILE A 125 -11.11 1.52 6.51
N TYR A 126 -12.31 1.56 7.10
CA TYR A 126 -13.02 0.36 7.51
C TYR A 126 -14.47 0.40 7.09
N GLN A 127 -15.05 -0.78 6.95
CA GLN A 127 -16.46 -0.96 6.63
C GLN A 127 -17.23 -1.33 7.90
N ASN A 128 -18.34 -0.67 8.13
CA ASN A 128 -19.31 -1.07 9.14
C ASN A 128 -20.72 -0.87 8.58
N GLU A 129 -21.51 -1.91 8.56
CA GLU A 129 -22.79 -1.96 7.84
C GLU A 129 -22.60 -1.62 6.36
N ASN A 130 -23.35 -0.64 5.84
CA ASN A 130 -23.31 -0.20 4.44
C ASN A 130 -22.52 1.12 4.27
N LYS A 131 -21.53 1.37 5.14
CA LYS A 131 -20.72 2.60 5.11
C LYS A 131 -19.25 2.31 5.25
N PHE A 132 -18.45 3.08 4.54
CA PHE A 132 -17.02 3.18 4.74
C PHE A 132 -16.71 4.38 5.62
N TYR A 133 -15.93 4.15 6.66
CA TYR A 133 -15.41 5.18 7.55
C TYR A 133 -13.96 5.44 7.20
N VAL A 134 -13.64 6.70 6.98
CA VAL A 134 -12.30 7.12 6.53
C VAL A 134 -11.74 8.10 7.53
N ASP A 135 -10.65 7.74 8.19
CA ASP A 135 -9.98 8.57 9.20
C ASP A 135 -8.51 8.77 8.86
N ALA A 136 -7.91 9.83 9.37
CA ALA A 136 -6.47 10.02 9.29
C ALA A 136 -5.83 9.81 10.67
N ILE A 137 -4.76 9.01 10.71
CA ILE A 137 -4.05 8.66 11.94
C ILE A 137 -2.59 9.03 11.77
N ARG A 138 -2.12 9.91 12.65
CA ARG A 138 -0.71 10.30 12.70
C ARG A 138 -0.04 9.56 13.85
N THR A 139 0.98 8.75 13.52
CA THR A 139 1.73 7.94 14.48
C THR A 139 3.20 8.37 14.48
N VAL A 140 3.61 9.07 15.55
CA VAL A 140 5.02 9.45 15.80
C VAL A 140 5.42 8.89 17.17
N GLN A 141 5.65 9.72 18.18
CA GLN A 141 5.83 9.30 19.57
C GLN A 141 4.47 9.03 20.23
N SER A 142 3.49 9.87 19.97
CA SER A 142 2.08 9.70 20.32
C SER A 142 1.24 9.52 19.07
N THR A 143 0.10 8.85 19.23
CA THR A 143 -0.90 8.71 18.17
C THR A 143 -1.91 9.83 18.26
N THR A 144 -2.15 10.50 17.15
CA THR A 144 -3.18 11.53 17.00
C THR A 144 -4.17 11.08 15.94
N ILE A 145 -5.43 11.04 16.28
CA ILE A 145 -6.52 10.67 15.37
C ILE A 145 -7.20 11.96 14.90
N CYS A 146 -7.32 12.10 13.59
CA CYS A 146 -8.13 13.11 12.95
C CYS A 146 -9.36 12.42 12.36
N PRO A 147 -10.51 12.48 13.02
CA PRO A 147 -11.74 11.90 12.52
C PRO A 147 -12.07 12.47 11.15
N GLY A 148 -12.42 11.59 10.22
CA GLY A 148 -12.85 11.95 8.90
C GLY A 148 -14.36 11.73 8.73
N GLU A 149 -14.75 11.42 7.50
CA GLU A 149 -16.14 11.27 7.10
C GLU A 149 -16.51 9.80 6.86
N SER A 150 -17.80 9.53 6.84
CA SER A 150 -18.34 8.25 6.36
C SER A 150 -18.95 8.45 4.99
N ILE A 151 -18.75 7.45 4.13
CA ILE A 151 -19.24 7.42 2.75
C ILE A 151 -20.12 6.18 2.61
N GLU A 152 -21.27 6.30 1.97
CA GLU A 152 -22.14 5.15 1.75
C GLU A 152 -21.51 4.19 0.75
N GLU A 153 -21.63 2.88 1.01
CA GLU A 153 -21.20 1.86 0.07
C GLU A 153 -22.03 1.92 -1.22
N PHE A 154 -21.37 1.80 -2.36
CA PHE A 154 -22.05 1.76 -3.63
C PHE A 154 -22.92 0.53 -3.79
N ASN A 155 -24.20 0.75 -4.09
CA ASN A 155 -25.16 -0.31 -4.35
C ASN A 155 -25.85 -0.03 -5.71
N TYR A 156 -25.83 -0.99 -6.62
CA TYR A 156 -26.44 -0.85 -7.96
C TYR A 156 -27.94 -0.55 -7.89
N GLU A 157 -28.67 -1.29 -7.05
CA GLU A 157 -30.13 -1.18 -6.97
C GLU A 157 -30.57 0.18 -6.45
N LYS A 158 -29.74 0.79 -5.59
CA LYS A 158 -30.02 2.09 -5.00
C LYS A 158 -29.54 3.25 -5.89
N HIS A 159 -28.29 3.17 -6.41
CA HIS A 159 -27.63 4.31 -7.04
C HIS A 159 -27.78 4.32 -8.57
N LEU A 160 -27.94 3.14 -9.18
CA LEU A 160 -28.06 3.00 -10.63
C LEU A 160 -29.10 1.92 -11.01
N PRO A 161 -30.38 2.08 -10.58
CA PRO A 161 -31.42 1.03 -10.78
C PRO A 161 -31.67 0.69 -12.25
N ASP A 162 -31.47 1.64 -13.14
CA ASP A 162 -31.72 1.46 -14.59
C ASP A 162 -30.47 0.94 -15.35
N LEU A 163 -29.32 0.78 -14.69
CA LEU A 163 -28.10 0.32 -15.34
C LEU A 163 -28.13 -1.22 -15.51
N LYS A 164 -28.19 -1.66 -16.75
CA LYS A 164 -28.12 -3.09 -17.08
C LYS A 164 -26.70 -3.61 -16.87
N LYS A 165 -26.58 -4.80 -16.25
CA LYS A 165 -25.30 -5.44 -15.87
C LYS A 165 -24.42 -5.83 -17.08
N ASP A 166 -25.00 -5.94 -18.28
CA ASP A 166 -24.30 -6.29 -19.51
C ASP A 166 -23.75 -5.06 -20.27
N THR A 167 -23.94 -3.85 -19.75
CA THR A 167 -23.43 -2.62 -20.36
C THR A 167 -21.94 -2.41 -20.07
N GLN A 168 -21.27 -1.67 -20.94
CA GLN A 168 -19.85 -1.32 -20.74
C GLN A 168 -19.64 -0.56 -19.42
N GLN A 169 -20.55 0.33 -19.05
CA GLN A 169 -20.50 1.09 -17.80
C GLN A 169 -20.52 0.17 -16.58
N ALA A 170 -21.40 -0.83 -16.56
CA ALA A 170 -21.44 -1.79 -15.45
C ALA A 170 -20.14 -2.62 -15.36
N ILE A 171 -19.59 -3.04 -16.51
CA ILE A 171 -18.30 -3.75 -16.57
C ILE A 171 -17.17 -2.86 -16.04
N ASP A 172 -17.15 -1.58 -16.36
CA ASP A 172 -16.11 -0.66 -15.92
C ASP A 172 -16.23 -0.34 -14.42
N ILE A 173 -17.44 -0.27 -13.87
CA ILE A 173 -17.68 -0.16 -12.43
C ILE A 173 -17.12 -1.39 -11.70
N GLU A 174 -17.37 -2.61 -12.19
CA GLU A 174 -16.84 -3.82 -11.56
C GLU A 174 -15.32 -3.91 -11.66
N ARG A 175 -14.73 -3.46 -12.76
CA ARG A 175 -13.26 -3.33 -12.87
C ARG A 175 -12.70 -2.35 -11.86
N PHE A 176 -13.37 -1.21 -11.68
CA PHE A 176 -12.97 -0.22 -10.70
C PHE A 176 -13.16 -0.73 -9.27
N ARG A 177 -14.26 -1.44 -8.98
CA ARG A 177 -14.51 -2.11 -7.70
C ARG A 177 -13.37 -3.07 -7.36
N TRP A 178 -13.00 -3.93 -8.29
CA TRP A 178 -11.86 -4.84 -8.13
C TRP A 178 -10.55 -4.09 -7.89
N PHE A 179 -10.28 -3.01 -8.67
CA PHE A 179 -9.08 -2.19 -8.51
C PHE A 179 -9.06 -1.48 -7.15
N ALA A 180 -10.19 -0.97 -6.70
CA ALA A 180 -10.35 -0.30 -5.41
C ALA A 180 -10.40 -1.28 -4.21
N GLN A 181 -10.22 -2.59 -4.47
CA GLN A 181 -10.34 -3.62 -3.43
C GLN A 181 -11.68 -3.56 -2.70
N ASP A 182 -12.79 -3.45 -3.44
CA ASP A 182 -14.16 -3.31 -2.95
C ASP A 182 -14.47 -2.03 -2.13
N TYR A 183 -13.54 -1.09 -1.99
CA TYR A 183 -13.82 0.20 -1.39
C TYR A 183 -14.43 1.16 -2.42
N LEU A 184 -15.66 0.90 -2.81
CA LEU A 184 -16.44 1.72 -3.74
C LEU A 184 -17.61 2.38 -2.99
N GLY A 185 -17.55 3.69 -2.83
CA GLY A 185 -18.55 4.50 -2.13
C GLY A 185 -19.01 5.71 -2.97
N LEU A 186 -20.17 6.25 -2.62
CA LEU A 186 -20.78 7.46 -3.17
C LEU A 186 -21.17 8.44 -2.05
#